data_28bd19d1e478277945136cbdb76c69da
#
_entry.id   28bd19d1e478277945136cbdb76c69da
#
_cell.length_a   1.000
_cell.length_b   1.000
_cell.length_c   1.000
_cell.angle_alpha   90.00
_cell.angle_beta   90.00
_cell.angle_gamma   90.00
#
_symmetry.space_group_name_H-M   'P 1'
#
loop_
_entity.id
_entity.type
_entity.pdbx_description
1 polymer ?
#
loop_
_entity_poly.entity_id
_entity_poly.type
_entity_poly.pdbx_seq_one_letter_code
_entity_poly.pdbx_strand_id
1 'polypeptide(L)'
;MPVITTIQDLKEIYQRRVPRMFYDYCESGSWTEQTFGDNISDFAKLRLRQRVAVDMTNRSTASKMIGQDVSMPVALAPVGMTGMQCADGEIKAARAAAAFGVPYTLSTMSICSIEDVAAATDAPFWFQLYTLTDEDYSDRLIQRVKDANCSALVITLDLQILGQRHKDLKNGLSAPPKLTAKTIANLATKWSWGLEMLGTKRRGFGNIVGHVSGISDTTSLSAWTAEQFDQALDWKKVEILMRKWGGKVILKGILDPEDAKMAAKLGVDAIIVSNHGGRQLDGALSSIRMLPSIVEAVDGKCEVWMDGGIRSGQDILKAKALGATGTMIGRSYIYGLGAMGQAGVTKALDVMQKELDTTMALCGHRDINDVTRDILYIPEDFEGRWA
;
A
#
# COMPACT_ATOMS: atom_id res chain seq x y z
N MET A 1 -26.74 0.92 -11.40
CA MET A 1 -25.42 1.25 -10.83
C MET A 1 -24.68 2.11 -11.82
N PRO A 2 -23.87 3.08 -11.36
CA PRO A 2 -23.06 3.85 -12.29
C PRO A 2 -22.09 2.93 -13.04
N VAL A 3 -21.78 3.28 -14.29
CA VAL A 3 -20.76 2.58 -15.08
C VAL A 3 -19.40 2.98 -14.51
N ILE A 4 -18.58 1.99 -14.11
CA ILE A 4 -17.25 2.19 -13.55
C ILE A 4 -16.22 1.75 -14.57
N THR A 5 -15.43 2.69 -15.04
CA THR A 5 -14.42 2.50 -16.08
C THR A 5 -13.02 2.88 -15.62
N THR A 6 -12.90 3.70 -14.57
CA THR A 6 -11.65 4.22 -14.04
C THR A 6 -11.60 4.11 -12.52
N ILE A 7 -10.40 4.20 -11.96
CA ILE A 7 -10.20 4.31 -10.50
C ILE A 7 -10.81 5.62 -9.96
N GLN A 8 -10.89 6.67 -10.78
CA GLN A 8 -11.51 7.93 -10.39
C GLN A 8 -13.03 7.78 -10.14
N ASP A 9 -13.73 6.96 -10.93
CA ASP A 9 -15.17 6.69 -10.73
C ASP A 9 -15.40 6.04 -9.33
N LEU A 10 -14.54 5.12 -8.92
CA LEU A 10 -14.57 4.51 -7.59
C LEU A 10 -14.30 5.52 -6.48
N LYS A 11 -13.34 6.43 -6.69
CA LYS A 11 -13.01 7.51 -5.75
C LYS A 11 -14.21 8.41 -5.48
N GLU A 12 -14.97 8.76 -6.50
CA GLU A 12 -16.16 9.63 -6.35
C GLU A 12 -17.26 8.95 -5.54
N ILE A 13 -17.49 7.66 -5.76
CA ILE A 13 -18.47 6.90 -4.98
C ILE A 13 -17.98 6.77 -3.53
N TYR A 14 -16.72 6.45 -3.31
CA TYR A 14 -16.09 6.36 -2.01
C TYR A 14 -16.24 7.65 -1.21
N GLN A 15 -15.95 8.82 -1.81
CA GLN A 15 -16.08 10.12 -1.17
C GLN A 15 -17.52 10.42 -0.70
N ARG A 16 -18.51 9.97 -1.47
CA ARG A 16 -19.93 10.17 -1.12
C ARG A 16 -20.37 9.24 0.01
N ARG A 17 -19.82 8.03 0.08
CA ARG A 17 -20.28 6.97 0.97
C ARG A 17 -19.61 6.99 2.34
N VAL A 18 -18.32 7.19 2.41
CA VAL A 18 -17.52 7.08 3.63
C VAL A 18 -17.48 8.42 4.39
N PRO A 19 -17.48 8.43 5.73
CA PRO A 19 -17.31 9.65 6.50
C PRO A 19 -16.04 10.40 6.12
N ARG A 20 -16.15 11.74 6.08
CA ARG A 20 -15.07 12.60 5.60
C ARG A 20 -13.76 12.37 6.37
N MET A 21 -13.83 12.16 7.69
CA MET A 21 -12.62 11.92 8.47
C MET A 21 -11.84 10.69 8.00
N PHE A 22 -12.51 9.60 7.63
CA PHE A 22 -11.88 8.39 7.13
C PHE A 22 -11.48 8.52 5.64
N TYR A 23 -12.29 9.21 4.84
CA TYR A 23 -11.94 9.56 3.47
C TYR A 23 -10.65 10.40 3.44
N ASP A 24 -10.61 11.50 4.19
CA ASP A 24 -9.46 12.40 4.27
C ASP A 24 -8.23 11.71 4.86
N TYR A 25 -8.40 10.74 5.79
CA TYR A 25 -7.30 9.92 6.29
C TYR A 25 -6.56 9.19 5.16
N CYS A 26 -7.28 8.63 4.20
CA CYS A 26 -6.68 7.99 3.04
C CYS A 26 -6.22 9.00 1.98
N GLU A 27 -7.02 10.06 1.75
CA GLU A 27 -6.78 11.06 0.72
C GLU A 27 -6.06 12.29 1.30
N SER A 28 -4.94 12.04 1.99
CA SER A 28 -4.06 13.07 2.53
C SER A 28 -2.59 12.75 2.32
N GLY A 29 -1.81 13.79 2.11
CA GLY A 29 -0.36 13.82 2.29
C GLY A 29 0.02 14.53 3.57
N SER A 30 1.33 14.70 3.81
CA SER A 30 1.88 15.51 4.88
C SER A 30 2.06 16.96 4.43
N TRP A 31 2.05 17.88 5.38
CA TRP A 31 2.24 19.34 5.22
C TRP A 31 1.50 19.94 4.03
N THR A 32 2.21 20.32 2.96
CA THR A 32 1.67 20.98 1.77
C THR A 32 1.08 20.00 0.75
N GLU A 33 1.30 18.70 0.93
CA GLU A 33 0.90 17.63 0.02
C GLU A 33 1.61 17.69 -1.34
N GLN A 34 2.79 18.34 -1.44
CA GLN A 34 3.58 18.40 -2.67
C GLN A 34 3.97 17.00 -3.14
N THR A 35 4.66 16.22 -2.31
CA THR A 35 5.07 14.85 -2.63
C THR A 35 3.86 13.95 -2.98
N PHE A 36 2.72 14.15 -2.30
CA PHE A 36 1.48 13.44 -2.64
C PHE A 36 1.01 13.77 -4.07
N GLY A 37 1.05 15.04 -4.46
CA GLY A 37 0.73 15.49 -5.83
C GLY A 37 1.73 14.97 -6.86
N ASP A 38 3.01 15.07 -6.57
CA ASP A 38 4.10 14.65 -7.45
C ASP A 38 4.08 13.14 -7.72
N ASN A 39 3.72 12.31 -6.74
CA ASN A 39 3.53 10.87 -6.95
C ASN A 39 2.56 10.56 -8.08
N ILE A 40 1.55 11.41 -8.32
CA ILE A 40 0.57 11.22 -9.38
C ILE A 40 1.03 11.91 -10.67
N SER A 41 1.46 13.18 -10.57
CA SER A 41 1.76 14.00 -11.74
C SER A 41 3.00 13.54 -12.50
N ASP A 42 3.99 12.97 -11.82
CA ASP A 42 5.21 12.51 -12.48
C ASP A 42 4.99 11.33 -13.43
N PHE A 43 4.00 10.48 -13.19
CA PHE A 43 3.62 9.47 -14.18
C PHE A 43 3.19 10.06 -15.52
N ALA A 44 2.57 11.25 -15.52
CA ALA A 44 2.16 11.90 -16.75
C ALA A 44 3.33 12.46 -17.59
N LYS A 45 4.51 12.65 -17.00
CA LYS A 45 5.73 13.09 -17.70
C LYS A 45 6.32 11.98 -18.57
N LEU A 46 6.10 10.72 -18.21
CA LEU A 46 6.51 9.56 -18.99
C LEU A 46 5.53 9.31 -20.13
N ARG A 47 6.03 9.25 -21.39
CA ARG A 47 5.20 9.01 -22.57
C ARG A 47 5.43 7.60 -23.10
N LEU A 48 4.34 6.94 -23.50
CA LEU A 48 4.37 5.59 -24.04
C LEU A 48 4.63 5.62 -25.56
N ARG A 49 5.47 4.72 -26.02
CA ARG A 49 5.79 4.54 -27.44
C ARG A 49 4.82 3.54 -28.05
N GLN A 50 3.95 4.03 -28.94
CA GLN A 50 3.03 3.17 -29.68
C GLN A 50 3.76 2.33 -30.74
N ARG A 51 3.39 1.05 -30.85
CA ARG A 51 3.86 0.14 -31.91
C ARG A 51 2.65 -0.37 -32.69
N VAL A 52 2.86 -0.68 -33.96
CA VAL A 52 1.83 -1.18 -34.87
C VAL A 52 2.30 -2.44 -35.60
N ALA A 53 1.36 -3.22 -36.13
CA ALA A 53 1.61 -4.43 -36.90
C ALA A 53 2.45 -5.48 -36.14
N VAL A 54 2.27 -5.59 -34.83
CA VAL A 54 2.83 -6.64 -33.97
C VAL A 54 1.71 -7.62 -33.63
N ASP A 55 1.98 -8.93 -33.77
CA ASP A 55 1.00 -9.96 -33.37
C ASP A 55 0.75 -9.89 -31.87
N MET A 56 -0.51 -9.64 -31.48
CA MET A 56 -0.94 -9.50 -30.08
C MET A 56 -1.78 -10.67 -29.58
N THR A 57 -1.70 -11.83 -30.23
CA THR A 57 -2.30 -13.06 -29.74
C THR A 57 -1.56 -13.57 -28.48
N ASN A 58 -2.29 -14.27 -27.60
CA ASN A 58 -1.73 -14.91 -26.39
C ASN A 58 -1.00 -13.93 -25.45
N ARG A 59 -1.55 -12.74 -25.25
CA ARG A 59 -1.02 -11.78 -24.26
C ARG A 59 -1.19 -12.28 -22.83
N SER A 60 -0.25 -11.91 -21.95
CA SER A 60 -0.27 -12.24 -20.54
C SER A 60 0.19 -11.07 -19.68
N THR A 61 -0.59 -10.76 -18.65
CA THR A 61 -0.18 -9.87 -17.56
C THR A 61 0.35 -10.64 -16.35
N ALA A 62 0.34 -11.99 -16.41
CA ALA A 62 0.81 -12.84 -15.32
C ALA A 62 2.31 -12.66 -15.06
N SER A 63 2.69 -12.73 -13.79
CA SER A 63 4.07 -12.53 -13.35
C SER A 63 4.33 -13.29 -12.05
N LYS A 64 5.48 -13.04 -11.43
CA LYS A 64 5.83 -13.53 -10.08
C LYS A 64 6.19 -12.38 -9.17
N MET A 65 5.86 -12.52 -7.87
CA MET A 65 6.31 -11.61 -6.81
C MET A 65 6.84 -12.46 -5.66
N ILE A 66 8.11 -12.33 -5.33
CA ILE A 66 8.85 -13.19 -4.38
C ILE A 66 8.56 -14.68 -4.54
N GLY A 67 8.52 -15.14 -5.80
CA GLY A 67 8.27 -16.53 -6.17
C GLY A 67 6.80 -16.98 -6.12
N GLN A 68 5.86 -16.11 -5.76
CA GLN A 68 4.42 -16.36 -5.84
C GLN A 68 3.90 -15.99 -7.23
N ASP A 69 3.15 -16.88 -7.87
CA ASP A 69 2.47 -16.57 -9.13
C ASP A 69 1.36 -15.55 -8.89
N VAL A 70 1.29 -14.53 -9.77
CA VAL A 70 0.31 -13.45 -9.68
C VAL A 70 -0.33 -13.18 -11.05
N SER A 71 -1.61 -12.80 -11.05
CA SER A 71 -2.35 -12.50 -12.29
C SER A 71 -1.87 -11.22 -13.00
N MET A 72 -1.25 -10.32 -12.25
CA MET A 72 -0.53 -9.14 -12.72
C MET A 72 0.48 -8.70 -11.63
N PRO A 73 1.57 -7.98 -11.95
CA PRO A 73 2.61 -7.61 -10.98
C PRO A 73 2.16 -6.50 -10.01
N VAL A 74 1.08 -6.79 -9.26
CA VAL A 74 0.45 -5.87 -8.31
C VAL A 74 0.14 -6.59 -7.01
N ALA A 75 0.44 -5.96 -5.87
CA ALA A 75 -0.03 -6.37 -4.55
C ALA A 75 -0.86 -5.25 -3.91
N LEU A 76 -1.79 -5.61 -3.04
CA LEU A 76 -2.50 -4.63 -2.21
C LEU A 76 -1.59 -4.18 -1.06
N ALA A 77 -1.27 -2.89 -1.05
CA ALA A 77 -0.38 -2.29 -0.04
C ALA A 77 -1.01 -2.31 1.36
N PRO A 78 -0.19 -2.33 2.42
CA PRO A 78 -0.69 -2.22 3.78
C PRO A 78 -1.29 -0.82 4.00
N VAL A 79 -2.54 -0.78 4.45
CA VAL A 79 -3.25 0.45 4.81
C VAL A 79 -3.85 0.28 6.20
N GLY A 80 -3.49 1.18 7.10
CA GLY A 80 -4.09 1.23 8.43
C GLY A 80 -5.56 1.63 8.36
N MET A 81 -6.36 1.20 9.33
CA MET A 81 -7.77 1.57 9.47
C MET A 81 -8.63 1.22 8.23
N THR A 82 -8.27 0.18 7.49
CA THR A 82 -9.03 -0.27 6.31
C THR A 82 -10.46 -0.66 6.69
N GLY A 83 -10.66 -1.27 7.87
CA GLY A 83 -11.98 -1.59 8.41
C GLY A 83 -12.85 -0.38 8.75
N MET A 84 -12.30 0.83 8.85
CA MET A 84 -13.06 2.07 8.99
C MET A 84 -13.53 2.63 7.64
N GLN A 85 -12.95 2.19 6.54
CA GLN A 85 -13.40 2.56 5.19
C GLN A 85 -14.64 1.76 4.77
N CYS A 86 -14.72 0.53 5.24
CA CYS A 86 -15.84 -0.39 5.06
C CYS A 86 -15.79 -1.43 6.18
N ALA A 87 -16.92 -1.80 6.76
CA ALA A 87 -16.97 -2.84 7.80
C ALA A 87 -16.27 -4.11 7.33
N ASP A 88 -15.43 -4.70 8.18
CA ASP A 88 -14.59 -5.87 7.87
C ASP A 88 -13.71 -5.68 6.60
N GLY A 89 -13.20 -4.46 6.42
CA GLY A 89 -12.54 -4.04 5.19
C GLY A 89 -11.31 -4.86 4.83
N GLU A 90 -10.46 -5.20 5.81
CA GLU A 90 -9.28 -6.02 5.60
C GLU A 90 -9.64 -7.43 5.12
N ILE A 91 -10.67 -8.04 5.70
CA ILE A 91 -11.19 -9.35 5.28
C ILE A 91 -11.70 -9.29 3.83
N LYS A 92 -12.48 -8.25 3.52
CA LYS A 92 -13.03 -8.05 2.17
C LYS A 92 -11.92 -7.82 1.13
N ALA A 93 -10.89 -7.06 1.49
CA ALA A 93 -9.73 -6.81 0.63
C ALA A 93 -8.91 -8.10 0.42
N ALA A 94 -8.64 -8.87 1.48
CA ALA A 94 -7.91 -10.14 1.40
C ALA A 94 -8.65 -11.16 0.49
N ARG A 95 -9.96 -11.31 0.67
CA ARG A 95 -10.77 -12.19 -0.19
C ARG A 95 -10.79 -11.77 -1.65
N ALA A 96 -10.91 -10.46 -1.92
CA ALA A 96 -10.87 -9.94 -3.28
C ALA A 96 -9.51 -10.20 -3.93
N ALA A 97 -8.42 -9.93 -3.21
CA ALA A 97 -7.06 -10.17 -3.67
C ALA A 97 -6.79 -11.65 -3.96
N ALA A 98 -7.17 -12.53 -3.03
CA ALA A 98 -7.05 -13.98 -3.20
C ALA A 98 -7.80 -14.48 -4.43
N ALA A 99 -9.06 -14.08 -4.59
CA ALA A 99 -9.88 -14.47 -5.74
C ALA A 99 -9.37 -13.92 -7.07
N PHE A 100 -8.69 -12.78 -7.05
CA PHE A 100 -8.09 -12.16 -8.23
C PHE A 100 -6.71 -12.72 -8.57
N GLY A 101 -6.06 -13.38 -7.65
CA GLY A 101 -4.70 -13.92 -7.80
C GLY A 101 -3.61 -12.85 -7.63
N VAL A 102 -3.78 -11.93 -6.68
CA VAL A 102 -2.76 -10.95 -6.28
C VAL A 102 -2.54 -10.98 -4.78
N PRO A 103 -1.32 -10.65 -4.27
CA PRO A 103 -1.06 -10.65 -2.83
C PRO A 103 -1.80 -9.53 -2.11
N TYR A 104 -2.18 -9.79 -0.86
CA TYR A 104 -2.69 -8.81 0.09
C TYR A 104 -1.71 -8.62 1.25
N THR A 105 -1.52 -7.38 1.69
CA THR A 105 -0.68 -7.06 2.86
C THR A 105 -1.54 -6.48 3.97
N LEU A 106 -1.60 -7.19 5.10
CA LEU A 106 -2.28 -6.72 6.31
C LEU A 106 -1.37 -5.76 7.09
N SER A 107 -1.90 -4.64 7.53
CA SER A 107 -1.14 -3.66 8.34
C SER A 107 -1.16 -4.00 9.83
N THR A 108 -0.09 -3.69 10.56
CA THR A 108 -0.09 -3.65 12.04
C THR A 108 -1.27 -2.81 12.58
N MET A 109 -1.59 -1.70 11.89
CA MET A 109 -2.67 -0.77 12.27
C MET A 109 -4.01 -1.11 11.62
N SER A 110 -4.30 -2.39 11.41
CA SER A 110 -5.58 -2.86 10.89
C SER A 110 -6.66 -2.93 11.97
N ILE A 111 -7.91 -2.84 11.53
CA ILE A 111 -9.09 -3.01 12.39
C ILE A 111 -9.40 -4.49 12.60
N CYS A 112 -9.31 -5.30 11.54
CA CYS A 112 -9.36 -6.75 11.69
C CYS A 112 -8.00 -7.26 12.17
N SER A 113 -7.99 -8.24 13.06
CA SER A 113 -6.76 -8.88 13.54
C SER A 113 -6.15 -9.80 12.47
N ILE A 114 -4.93 -10.26 12.72
CA ILE A 114 -4.26 -11.28 11.90
C ILE A 114 -5.13 -12.53 11.83
N GLU A 115 -5.65 -12.97 12.97
CA GLU A 115 -6.50 -14.17 13.10
C GLU A 115 -7.83 -14.00 12.36
N ASP A 116 -8.43 -12.80 12.38
CA ASP A 116 -9.65 -12.51 11.63
C ASP A 116 -9.46 -12.70 10.13
N VAL A 117 -8.33 -12.22 9.60
CA VAL A 117 -8.02 -12.34 8.17
C VAL A 117 -7.65 -13.78 7.83
N ALA A 118 -6.82 -14.45 8.65
CA ALA A 118 -6.44 -15.86 8.45
C ALA A 118 -7.66 -16.80 8.46
N ALA A 119 -8.62 -16.56 9.35
CA ALA A 119 -9.87 -17.34 9.38
C ALA A 119 -10.82 -17.05 8.20
N ALA A 120 -10.56 -15.99 7.44
CA ALA A 120 -11.47 -15.53 6.38
C ALA A 120 -11.01 -15.86 4.96
N THR A 121 -9.77 -16.36 4.77
CA THR A 121 -9.20 -16.75 3.47
C THR A 121 -8.19 -17.87 3.65
N ASP A 122 -8.21 -18.86 2.75
CA ASP A 122 -7.22 -19.92 2.69
C ASP A 122 -5.95 -19.50 1.94
N ALA A 123 -5.98 -18.37 1.25
CA ALA A 123 -4.81 -17.84 0.55
C ALA A 123 -3.82 -17.20 1.53
N PRO A 124 -2.52 -17.49 1.42
CA PRO A 124 -1.52 -16.83 2.24
C PRO A 124 -1.48 -15.33 1.93
N PHE A 125 -1.29 -14.51 2.96
CA PHE A 125 -1.15 -13.07 2.84
C PHE A 125 0.16 -12.62 3.47
N TRP A 126 0.56 -11.37 3.22
CA TRP A 126 1.72 -10.75 3.83
C TRP A 126 1.29 -9.92 5.03
N PHE A 127 2.19 -9.79 6.00
CA PHE A 127 1.96 -8.93 7.16
C PHE A 127 2.96 -7.79 7.19
N GLN A 128 2.46 -6.57 7.36
CA GLN A 128 3.31 -5.39 7.50
C GLN A 128 3.52 -5.08 8.99
N LEU A 129 4.81 -5.04 9.37
CA LEU A 129 5.28 -4.75 10.70
C LEU A 129 5.76 -3.29 10.79
N TYR A 130 5.20 -2.54 11.74
CA TYR A 130 5.86 -1.38 12.31
C TYR A 130 6.67 -1.82 13.53
N THR A 131 7.90 -1.32 13.63
CA THR A 131 8.72 -1.51 14.81
C THR A 131 8.23 -0.62 15.94
N LEU A 132 8.00 -1.21 17.08
CA LEU A 132 7.55 -0.54 18.28
C LEU A 132 8.62 -0.63 19.37
N THR A 133 8.60 0.29 20.32
CA THR A 133 9.52 0.32 21.46
C THR A 133 9.36 -0.88 22.38
N ASP A 134 8.15 -1.47 22.45
CA ASP A 134 7.87 -2.74 23.16
C ASP A 134 8.35 -3.92 22.32
N GLU A 135 9.57 -4.41 22.62
CA GLU A 135 10.16 -5.56 21.93
C GLU A 135 9.41 -6.86 22.21
N ASP A 136 8.92 -7.05 23.43
CA ASP A 136 8.14 -8.24 23.78
C ASP A 136 6.82 -8.31 23.02
N TYR A 137 6.16 -7.16 22.83
CA TYR A 137 4.99 -7.10 21.97
C TYR A 137 5.35 -7.43 20.52
N SER A 138 6.45 -6.88 20.00
CA SER A 138 6.92 -7.15 18.64
C SER A 138 7.20 -8.64 18.43
N ASP A 139 7.79 -9.30 19.40
CA ASP A 139 8.07 -10.74 19.36
C ASP A 139 6.78 -11.59 19.36
N ARG A 140 5.82 -11.25 20.23
CA ARG A 140 4.50 -11.90 20.21
C ARG A 140 3.76 -11.66 18.90
N LEU A 141 3.87 -10.46 18.33
CA LEU A 141 3.24 -10.14 17.05
C LEU A 141 3.84 -10.97 15.91
N ILE A 142 5.17 -11.08 15.83
CA ILE A 142 5.85 -11.94 14.85
C ILE A 142 5.42 -13.40 15.01
N GLN A 143 5.27 -13.90 16.25
CA GLN A 143 4.79 -15.27 16.47
C GLN A 143 3.37 -15.45 15.95
N ARG A 144 2.43 -14.52 16.22
CA ARG A 144 1.08 -14.56 15.68
C ARG A 144 1.06 -14.55 14.14
N VAL A 145 1.96 -13.79 13.51
CA VAL A 145 2.13 -13.75 12.05
C VAL A 145 2.56 -15.12 11.51
N LYS A 146 3.46 -15.81 12.21
CA LYS A 146 3.86 -17.19 11.87
C LYS A 146 2.71 -18.18 12.02
N ASP A 147 2.01 -18.12 13.15
CA ASP A 147 0.88 -19.00 13.46
C ASP A 147 -0.27 -18.85 12.45
N ALA A 148 -0.43 -17.65 11.88
CA ALA A 148 -1.38 -17.35 10.81
C ALA A 148 -0.89 -17.75 9.41
N ASN A 149 0.27 -18.39 9.27
CA ASN A 149 0.88 -18.79 7.99
C ASN A 149 1.03 -17.64 6.98
N CYS A 150 1.34 -16.43 7.46
CA CYS A 150 1.69 -15.34 6.57
C CYS A 150 2.93 -15.71 5.74
N SER A 151 2.90 -15.46 4.43
CA SER A 151 3.96 -15.90 3.52
C SER A 151 5.17 -14.95 3.44
N ALA A 152 5.03 -13.72 3.92
CA ALA A 152 6.13 -12.75 4.01
C ALA A 152 5.89 -11.71 5.10
N LEU A 153 6.98 -11.17 5.64
CA LEU A 153 6.99 -10.03 6.55
C LEU A 153 7.43 -8.77 5.79
N VAL A 154 6.59 -7.73 5.83
CA VAL A 154 6.89 -6.42 5.24
C VAL A 154 7.30 -5.47 6.37
N ILE A 155 8.59 -5.20 6.53
CA ILE A 155 9.09 -4.26 7.54
C ILE A 155 9.08 -2.86 6.96
N THR A 156 8.37 -1.95 7.61
CA THR A 156 8.25 -0.55 7.17
C THR A 156 9.25 0.33 7.91
N LEU A 157 10.12 1.01 7.15
CA LEU A 157 11.28 1.74 7.67
C LEU A 157 11.05 3.25 7.77
N ASP A 158 10.12 3.80 7.02
CA ASP A 158 9.88 5.23 6.86
C ASP A 158 8.91 5.83 7.90
N LEU A 159 8.62 5.12 8.98
CA LEU A 159 7.65 5.56 10.00
C LEU A 159 8.22 5.53 11.44
N GLN A 160 9.49 5.84 11.62
CA GLN A 160 10.08 6.06 12.95
C GLN A 160 9.48 7.31 13.62
N ILE A 161 9.13 8.30 12.82
CA ILE A 161 8.49 9.55 13.22
C ILE A 161 7.30 9.80 12.30
N LEU A 162 6.18 10.21 12.86
CA LEU A 162 4.96 10.50 12.07
C LEU A 162 5.07 11.83 11.33
N GLY A 163 4.86 11.80 10.00
CA GLY A 163 4.64 13.00 9.21
C GLY A 163 3.37 13.74 9.63
N GLN A 164 3.40 15.07 9.59
CA GLN A 164 2.26 15.90 10.01
C GLN A 164 1.18 15.95 8.93
N ARG A 165 0.08 15.25 9.15
CA ARG A 165 -1.09 15.21 8.24
C ARG A 165 -2.14 16.19 8.72
N HIS A 166 -2.15 17.38 8.15
CA HIS A 166 -3.04 18.46 8.58
C HIS A 166 -4.52 18.13 8.42
N LYS A 167 -4.90 17.33 7.42
CA LYS A 167 -6.30 16.88 7.26
C LYS A 167 -6.74 15.97 8.40
N ASP A 168 -5.88 15.08 8.88
CA ASP A 168 -6.20 14.20 10.01
C ASP A 168 -6.46 15.02 11.27
N LEU A 169 -5.59 16.00 11.57
CA LEU A 169 -5.77 16.90 12.71
C LEU A 169 -7.07 17.73 12.61
N LYS A 170 -7.36 18.29 11.42
CA LYS A 170 -8.57 19.10 11.18
C LYS A 170 -9.86 18.28 11.28
N ASN A 171 -9.82 16.98 11.02
CA ASN A 171 -10.96 16.07 11.12
C ASN A 171 -11.08 15.40 12.50
N GLY A 172 -10.20 15.73 13.45
CA GLY A 172 -10.22 15.21 14.80
C GLY A 172 -9.63 13.81 14.96
N LEU A 173 -8.87 13.32 13.98
CA LEU A 173 -8.04 12.12 14.10
C LEU A 173 -6.70 12.47 14.77
N SER A 174 -6.75 13.30 15.81
CA SER A 174 -5.61 13.61 16.66
C SER A 174 -5.48 12.57 17.78
N ALA A 175 -4.35 12.58 18.48
CA ALA A 175 -4.14 11.81 19.69
C ALA A 175 -4.28 12.74 20.94
N PRO A 176 -5.36 12.67 21.76
CA PRO A 176 -6.56 11.84 21.58
C PRO A 176 -7.54 12.37 20.51
N PRO A 177 -8.45 11.55 19.98
CA PRO A 177 -9.43 11.99 18.98
C PRO A 177 -10.40 13.05 19.54
N LYS A 178 -10.62 14.11 18.74
CA LYS A 178 -11.53 15.21 19.11
C LYS A 178 -12.61 15.36 18.03
N LEU A 179 -13.79 14.79 18.26
CA LEU A 179 -14.92 14.94 17.35
C LEU A 179 -15.51 16.34 17.45
N THR A 180 -15.53 17.06 16.33
CA THR A 180 -16.20 18.36 16.22
C THR A 180 -17.68 18.17 15.87
N ALA A 181 -18.52 19.19 16.14
CA ALA A 181 -19.92 19.16 15.68
C ALA A 181 -20.06 18.92 14.17
N LYS A 182 -19.14 19.45 13.37
CA LYS A 182 -19.06 19.23 11.92
C LYS A 182 -18.78 17.76 11.56
N THR A 183 -17.88 17.11 12.30
CA THR A 183 -17.56 15.70 12.11
C THR A 183 -18.76 14.82 12.46
N ILE A 184 -19.45 15.13 13.58
CA ILE A 184 -20.67 14.41 14.01
C ILE A 184 -21.78 14.57 12.97
N ALA A 185 -22.03 15.78 12.48
CA ALA A 185 -23.03 16.03 11.44
C ALA A 185 -22.70 15.26 10.14
N ASN A 186 -21.41 15.22 9.74
CA ASN A 186 -21.00 14.43 8.58
C ASN A 186 -21.22 12.93 8.79
N LEU A 187 -20.89 12.38 9.95
CA LEU A 187 -21.15 10.97 10.30
C LEU A 187 -22.64 10.63 10.15
N ALA A 188 -23.52 11.51 10.64
CA ALA A 188 -24.98 11.32 10.56
C ALA A 188 -25.51 11.26 9.12
N THR A 189 -24.82 11.88 8.15
CA THR A 189 -25.20 11.80 6.73
C THR A 189 -24.77 10.50 6.03
N LYS A 190 -23.93 9.69 6.67
CA LYS A 190 -23.34 8.46 6.10
C LYS A 190 -24.02 7.20 6.64
N TRP A 191 -25.36 7.19 6.57
CA TRP A 191 -26.21 6.16 7.18
C TRP A 191 -25.90 4.72 6.69
N SER A 192 -25.59 4.55 5.39
CA SER A 192 -25.26 3.23 4.85
C SER A 192 -23.95 2.68 5.43
N TRP A 193 -22.93 3.54 5.56
CA TRP A 193 -21.70 3.20 6.26
C TRP A 193 -21.96 2.91 7.74
N GLY A 194 -22.78 3.74 8.40
CA GLY A 194 -23.15 3.56 9.80
C GLY A 194 -23.83 2.22 10.08
N LEU A 195 -24.79 1.81 9.24
CA LEU A 195 -25.46 0.52 9.36
C LEU A 195 -24.49 -0.66 9.20
N GLU A 196 -23.55 -0.59 8.24
CA GLU A 196 -22.52 -1.62 8.08
C GLU A 196 -21.62 -1.70 9.31
N MET A 197 -21.20 -0.55 9.86
CA MET A 197 -20.37 -0.50 11.06
C MET A 197 -21.10 -1.01 12.30
N LEU A 198 -22.42 -0.87 12.38
CA LEU A 198 -23.23 -1.47 13.45
C LEU A 198 -23.28 -3.01 13.33
N GLY A 199 -23.19 -3.54 12.12
CA GLY A 199 -23.20 -4.98 11.85
C GLY A 199 -21.91 -5.73 12.17
N THR A 200 -20.80 -5.04 12.37
CA THR A 200 -19.50 -5.67 12.71
C THR A 200 -19.15 -5.52 14.19
N LYS A 201 -18.45 -6.51 14.72
CA LYS A 201 -17.83 -6.46 16.07
C LYS A 201 -16.46 -5.77 16.03
N ARG A 202 -15.85 -5.61 14.85
CA ARG A 202 -14.50 -5.11 14.64
C ARG A 202 -14.53 -3.58 14.48
N ARG A 203 -14.18 -2.86 15.53
CA ARG A 203 -14.25 -1.38 15.58
C ARG A 203 -13.02 -0.73 16.22
N GLY A 204 -12.05 -1.51 16.63
CA GLY A 204 -10.77 -1.08 17.20
C GLY A 204 -9.61 -1.75 16.48
N PHE A 205 -8.37 -1.39 16.79
CA PHE A 205 -7.18 -2.00 16.18
C PHE A 205 -6.97 -3.43 16.69
N GLY A 206 -7.36 -4.41 15.88
CA GLY A 206 -7.43 -5.82 16.26
C GLY A 206 -6.10 -6.46 16.62
N ASN A 207 -4.98 -5.90 16.15
CA ASN A 207 -3.66 -6.41 16.51
C ASN A 207 -3.12 -5.81 17.81
N ILE A 208 -3.66 -4.69 18.30
CA ILE A 208 -3.14 -3.92 19.44
C ILE A 208 -4.04 -4.07 20.67
N VAL A 209 -5.35 -3.83 20.50
CA VAL A 209 -6.31 -3.90 21.62
C VAL A 209 -6.35 -5.32 22.18
N GLY A 210 -6.18 -5.45 23.51
CA GLY A 210 -6.11 -6.74 24.21
C GLY A 210 -4.73 -7.44 24.14
N HIS A 211 -3.79 -6.90 23.37
CA HIS A 211 -2.43 -7.45 23.26
C HIS A 211 -1.35 -6.59 23.93
N VAL A 212 -1.71 -5.35 24.28
CA VAL A 212 -0.84 -4.39 24.97
C VAL A 212 -1.48 -4.00 26.29
N SER A 213 -0.69 -3.94 27.36
CA SER A 213 -1.16 -3.62 28.71
C SER A 213 -1.65 -2.17 28.81
N GLY A 214 -2.78 -1.94 29.46
CA GLY A 214 -3.30 -0.59 29.74
C GLY A 214 -4.09 0.08 28.60
N ILE A 215 -4.31 -0.62 27.49
CA ILE A 215 -5.10 -0.09 26.36
C ILE A 215 -6.45 -0.80 26.30
N SER A 216 -7.50 -0.07 26.71
CA SER A 216 -8.88 -0.57 26.70
C SER A 216 -9.80 0.17 25.72
N ASP A 217 -9.39 1.34 25.22
CA ASP A 217 -10.22 2.18 24.37
C ASP A 217 -9.41 2.89 23.24
N THR A 218 -10.14 3.47 22.28
CA THR A 218 -9.54 4.16 21.12
C THR A 218 -8.85 5.48 21.47
N THR A 219 -9.14 6.07 22.63
CA THR A 219 -8.55 7.34 23.07
C THR A 219 -7.15 7.13 23.64
N SER A 220 -7.00 6.14 24.53
CA SER A 220 -5.69 5.70 25.05
C SER A 220 -4.80 5.15 23.94
N LEU A 221 -5.40 4.48 22.95
CA LEU A 221 -4.72 3.86 21.82
C LEU A 221 -4.05 4.87 20.88
N SER A 222 -4.69 5.98 20.53
CA SER A 222 -4.12 6.94 19.58
C SER A 222 -2.93 7.71 20.16
N ALA A 223 -2.99 8.04 21.45
CA ALA A 223 -1.87 8.63 22.17
C ALA A 223 -0.71 7.62 22.26
N TRP A 224 -1.02 6.39 22.68
CA TRP A 224 -0.04 5.30 22.75
C TRP A 224 0.66 5.05 21.39
N THR A 225 -0.12 4.95 20.30
CA THR A 225 0.45 4.66 18.97
C THR A 225 1.48 5.70 18.53
N ALA A 226 1.22 6.99 18.82
CA ALA A 226 2.14 8.07 18.43
C ALA A 226 3.48 8.01 19.19
N GLU A 227 3.47 7.47 20.43
CA GLU A 227 4.65 7.38 21.30
C GLU A 227 5.42 6.07 21.12
N GLN A 228 4.79 5.05 20.54
CA GLN A 228 5.35 3.68 20.50
C GLN A 228 6.19 3.36 19.26
N PHE A 229 6.19 4.21 18.22
CA PHE A 229 7.09 3.96 17.09
C PHE A 229 8.55 4.02 17.56
N ASP A 230 9.33 2.99 17.19
CA ASP A 230 10.73 2.89 17.58
C ASP A 230 11.58 3.89 16.79
N GLN A 231 11.88 5.02 17.42
CA GLN A 231 12.74 6.06 16.84
C GLN A 231 14.21 5.59 16.72
N ALA A 232 14.59 4.54 17.43
CA ALA A 232 15.93 3.94 17.40
C ALA A 232 16.05 2.76 16.42
N LEU A 233 15.08 2.56 15.51
CA LEU A 233 15.18 1.56 14.46
C LEU A 233 16.39 1.85 13.58
N ASP A 234 17.33 0.91 13.53
CA ASP A 234 18.51 0.92 12.68
C ASP A 234 18.65 -0.40 11.90
N TRP A 235 19.63 -0.49 11.02
CA TRP A 235 19.86 -1.68 10.21
C TRP A 235 20.16 -2.94 11.05
N LYS A 236 20.73 -2.80 12.25
CA LYS A 236 20.98 -3.94 13.16
C LYS A 236 19.67 -4.49 13.70
N LYS A 237 18.73 -3.61 14.09
CA LYS A 237 17.39 -4.03 14.51
C LYS A 237 16.62 -4.69 13.36
N VAL A 238 16.72 -4.15 12.14
CA VAL A 238 16.14 -4.80 10.95
C VAL A 238 16.66 -6.22 10.80
N GLU A 239 17.96 -6.43 10.88
CA GLU A 239 18.58 -7.76 10.81
C GLU A 239 18.09 -8.70 11.92
N ILE A 240 17.91 -8.21 13.16
CA ILE A 240 17.35 -8.98 14.26
C ILE A 240 15.91 -9.42 13.95
N LEU A 241 15.07 -8.52 13.45
CA LEU A 241 13.69 -8.84 13.06
C LEU A 241 13.64 -9.87 11.92
N MET A 242 14.51 -9.74 10.93
CA MET A 242 14.64 -10.73 9.84
C MET A 242 14.98 -12.13 10.40
N ARG A 243 15.95 -12.22 11.30
CA ARG A 243 16.31 -13.49 11.97
C ARG A 243 15.17 -14.05 12.81
N LYS A 244 14.47 -13.19 13.57
CA LYS A 244 13.30 -13.61 14.37
C LYS A 244 12.18 -14.15 13.48
N TRP A 245 11.94 -13.52 12.33
CA TRP A 245 10.95 -13.98 11.35
C TRP A 245 11.36 -15.29 10.67
N GLY A 246 12.55 -15.34 10.08
CA GLY A 246 13.11 -16.53 9.44
C GLY A 246 12.47 -16.97 8.14
N GLY A 247 11.59 -16.16 7.55
CA GLY A 247 10.95 -16.37 6.26
C GLY A 247 11.25 -15.23 5.28
N LYS A 248 10.45 -15.08 4.24
CA LYS A 248 10.62 -14.03 3.22
C LYS A 248 10.42 -12.65 3.82
N VAL A 249 11.31 -11.72 3.50
CA VAL A 249 11.31 -10.35 4.01
C VAL A 249 11.28 -9.33 2.90
N ILE A 250 10.41 -8.35 3.06
CA ILE A 250 10.24 -7.21 2.17
C ILE A 250 10.49 -5.94 2.99
N LEU A 251 11.40 -5.06 2.55
CA LEU A 251 11.62 -3.76 3.20
C LEU A 251 10.89 -2.66 2.45
N LYS A 252 10.07 -1.89 3.18
CA LYS A 252 9.23 -0.83 2.62
C LYS A 252 9.65 0.55 3.13
N GLY A 253 9.56 1.57 2.25
CA GLY A 253 9.86 2.96 2.62
C GLY A 253 11.27 3.40 2.20
N ILE A 254 11.86 2.71 1.23
CA ILE A 254 13.18 3.03 0.71
C ILE A 254 13.04 4.04 -0.44
N LEU A 255 13.73 5.17 -0.33
CA LEU A 255 13.72 6.22 -1.35
C LEU A 255 15.15 6.73 -1.65
N ASP A 256 16.15 6.16 -1.01
CA ASP A 256 17.56 6.49 -1.18
C ASP A 256 18.34 5.29 -1.73
N PRO A 257 19.20 5.48 -2.77
CA PRO A 257 20.00 4.39 -3.34
C PRO A 257 20.99 3.76 -2.34
N GLU A 258 21.50 4.50 -1.36
CA GLU A 258 22.42 3.94 -0.35
C GLU A 258 21.65 3.02 0.63
N ASP A 259 20.43 3.41 1.01
CA ASP A 259 19.53 2.54 1.79
C ASP A 259 19.17 1.28 1.01
N ALA A 260 18.94 1.40 -0.30
CA ALA A 260 18.66 0.27 -1.17
C ALA A 260 19.84 -0.71 -1.25
N LYS A 261 21.10 -0.20 -1.33
CA LYS A 261 22.30 -1.04 -1.27
C LYS A 261 22.43 -1.76 0.07
N MET A 262 22.12 -1.07 1.18
CA MET A 262 22.13 -1.69 2.51
C MET A 262 21.09 -2.79 2.62
N ALA A 263 19.86 -2.55 2.16
CA ALA A 263 18.80 -3.55 2.12
C ALA A 263 19.20 -4.79 1.28
N ALA A 264 19.72 -4.56 0.09
CA ALA A 264 20.21 -5.63 -0.80
C ALA A 264 21.34 -6.46 -0.16
N LYS A 265 22.24 -5.80 0.59
CA LYS A 265 23.33 -6.47 1.32
C LYS A 265 22.81 -7.36 2.46
N LEU A 266 21.68 -7.03 3.08
CA LEU A 266 21.06 -7.87 4.09
C LEU A 266 20.42 -9.15 3.52
N GLY A 267 20.29 -9.26 2.19
CA GLY A 267 19.71 -10.44 1.55
C GLY A 267 18.19 -10.54 1.66
N VAL A 268 17.49 -9.41 1.61
CA VAL A 268 16.03 -9.38 1.60
C VAL A 268 15.48 -9.88 0.26
N ASP A 269 14.26 -10.40 0.25
CA ASP A 269 13.62 -10.91 -0.98
C ASP A 269 13.17 -9.78 -1.90
N ALA A 270 12.68 -8.67 -1.33
CA ALA A 270 12.27 -7.49 -2.10
C ALA A 270 12.43 -6.19 -1.30
N ILE A 271 12.53 -5.08 -2.03
CA ILE A 271 12.37 -3.74 -1.49
C ILE A 271 11.23 -3.00 -2.17
N ILE A 272 10.60 -2.07 -1.47
CA ILE A 272 9.56 -1.20 -2.02
C ILE A 272 10.04 0.24 -2.01
N VAL A 273 10.24 0.79 -3.21
CA VAL A 273 10.50 2.22 -3.43
C VAL A 273 9.25 2.99 -3.05
N SER A 274 9.32 3.75 -1.96
CA SER A 274 8.13 4.33 -1.33
C SER A 274 8.48 5.57 -0.52
N ASN A 275 7.66 6.60 -0.65
CA ASN A 275 7.58 7.75 0.23
C ASN A 275 6.29 7.73 1.08
N HIS A 276 5.78 6.52 1.36
CA HIS A 276 4.53 6.30 2.10
C HIS A 276 3.31 6.96 1.44
N GLY A 277 3.34 7.09 0.10
CA GLY A 277 2.29 7.77 -0.65
C GLY A 277 2.19 9.27 -0.37
N GLY A 278 3.32 9.93 -0.08
CA GLY A 278 3.42 11.36 0.26
C GLY A 278 2.92 11.69 1.66
N ARG A 279 2.94 10.73 2.59
CA ARG A 279 2.39 10.88 3.96
C ARG A 279 3.48 11.06 5.03
N GLN A 280 4.75 11.01 4.65
CA GLN A 280 5.91 11.19 5.52
C GLN A 280 6.64 12.48 5.16
N LEU A 281 7.83 12.45 4.61
CA LEU A 281 8.56 13.65 4.23
C LEU A 281 7.91 14.33 3.03
N ASP A 282 7.36 15.54 3.21
CA ASP A 282 6.90 16.39 2.12
C ASP A 282 8.07 17.11 1.48
N GLY A 283 8.06 17.34 0.18
CA GLY A 283 9.19 17.83 -0.59
C GLY A 283 10.18 16.71 -1.02
N ALA A 284 9.95 15.45 -0.61
CA ALA A 284 10.68 14.32 -1.17
C ALA A 284 10.25 14.08 -2.62
N LEU A 285 11.18 13.53 -3.43
CA LEU A 285 10.85 13.13 -4.81
C LEU A 285 9.80 12.02 -4.83
N SER A 286 9.05 11.95 -5.94
CA SER A 286 8.10 10.86 -6.15
C SER A 286 8.80 9.52 -6.29
N SER A 287 8.11 8.44 -5.86
CA SER A 287 8.65 7.08 -5.94
C SER A 287 9.02 6.68 -7.37
N ILE A 288 8.23 7.11 -8.39
CA ILE A 288 8.51 6.77 -9.78
C ILE A 288 9.77 7.46 -10.32
N ARG A 289 10.12 8.65 -9.82
CA ARG A 289 11.37 9.34 -10.19
C ARG A 289 12.61 8.69 -9.57
N MET A 290 12.47 8.16 -8.34
CA MET A 290 13.57 7.50 -7.64
C MET A 290 13.77 6.04 -8.06
N LEU A 291 12.76 5.43 -8.69
CA LEU A 291 12.78 4.02 -9.06
C LEU A 291 14.02 3.63 -9.91
N PRO A 292 14.41 4.34 -10.98
CA PRO A 292 15.55 3.91 -11.80
C PRO A 292 16.87 3.87 -11.02
N SER A 293 17.16 4.88 -10.21
CA SER A 293 18.40 4.94 -9.41
C SER A 293 18.46 3.86 -8.33
N ILE A 294 17.30 3.49 -7.77
CA ILE A 294 17.21 2.40 -6.80
C ILE A 294 17.36 1.03 -7.48
N VAL A 295 16.75 0.83 -8.65
CA VAL A 295 16.95 -0.40 -9.45
C VAL A 295 18.43 -0.60 -9.78
N GLU A 296 19.11 0.46 -10.23
CA GLU A 296 20.56 0.46 -10.48
C GLU A 296 21.35 0.11 -9.22
N ALA A 297 21.02 0.72 -8.07
CA ALA A 297 21.72 0.49 -6.81
C ALA A 297 21.57 -0.92 -6.26
N VAL A 298 20.42 -1.56 -6.47
CA VAL A 298 20.14 -2.95 -6.05
C VAL A 298 20.87 -3.97 -6.92
N ASP A 299 21.09 -3.65 -8.20
CA ASP A 299 21.87 -4.49 -9.15
C ASP A 299 21.38 -5.95 -9.18
N GLY A 300 20.07 -6.16 -9.23
CA GLY A 300 19.44 -7.49 -9.35
C GLY A 300 19.56 -8.40 -8.12
N LYS A 301 20.06 -7.92 -6.99
CA LYS A 301 20.26 -8.74 -5.77
C LYS A 301 18.97 -9.09 -5.04
N CYS A 302 17.91 -8.33 -5.23
CA CYS A 302 16.57 -8.62 -4.77
C CYS A 302 15.54 -8.02 -5.72
N GLU A 303 14.26 -8.36 -5.54
CA GLU A 303 13.19 -7.72 -6.30
C GLU A 303 13.02 -6.25 -5.90
N VAL A 304 12.74 -5.38 -6.87
CA VAL A 304 12.45 -3.97 -6.63
C VAL A 304 11.01 -3.69 -7.02
N TRP A 305 10.21 -3.31 -6.05
CA TRP A 305 8.83 -2.89 -6.27
C TRP A 305 8.68 -1.40 -5.97
N MET A 306 7.55 -0.83 -6.37
CA MET A 306 7.24 0.54 -5.98
C MET A 306 5.78 0.71 -5.56
N ASP A 307 5.52 1.68 -4.71
CA ASP A 307 4.21 2.23 -4.44
C ASP A 307 4.20 3.77 -4.58
N GLY A 308 3.01 4.36 -4.44
CA GLY A 308 2.82 5.81 -4.58
C GLY A 308 2.41 6.21 -6.00
N GLY A 309 1.26 6.87 -6.11
CA GLY A 309 0.77 7.47 -7.35
C GLY A 309 0.01 6.56 -8.32
N ILE A 310 0.14 5.26 -8.25
CA ILE A 310 -0.49 4.31 -9.20
C ILE A 310 -2.02 4.43 -9.16
N ARG A 311 -2.63 4.78 -10.30
CA ARG A 311 -4.07 4.97 -10.48
C ARG A 311 -4.63 4.27 -11.73
N SER A 312 -3.76 3.68 -12.54
CA SER A 312 -4.14 3.04 -13.81
C SER A 312 -3.22 1.87 -14.13
N GLY A 313 -3.63 1.01 -15.07
CA GLY A 313 -2.77 -0.02 -15.63
C GLY A 313 -1.59 0.55 -16.41
N GLN A 314 -1.72 1.77 -16.94
CA GLN A 314 -0.61 2.48 -17.59
C GLN A 314 0.52 2.80 -16.61
N ASP A 315 0.18 3.17 -15.36
CA ASP A 315 1.18 3.49 -14.33
C ASP A 315 1.96 2.23 -13.95
N ILE A 316 1.28 1.08 -13.87
CA ILE A 316 1.93 -0.22 -13.63
C ILE A 316 2.93 -0.52 -14.75
N LEU A 317 2.51 -0.35 -16.02
CA LEU A 317 3.37 -0.58 -17.18
C LEU A 317 4.59 0.35 -17.18
N LYS A 318 4.42 1.63 -16.84
CA LYS A 318 5.51 2.60 -16.72
C LYS A 318 6.51 2.21 -15.63
N ALA A 319 6.02 1.78 -14.47
CA ALA A 319 6.87 1.30 -13.38
C ALA A 319 7.67 0.04 -13.81
N LYS A 320 7.02 -0.92 -14.47
CA LYS A 320 7.68 -2.09 -15.05
C LYS A 320 8.77 -1.69 -16.03
N ALA A 321 8.48 -0.79 -16.95
CA ALA A 321 9.43 -0.29 -17.93
C ALA A 321 10.65 0.41 -17.32
N LEU A 322 10.50 1.03 -16.15
CA LEU A 322 11.61 1.63 -15.39
C LEU A 322 12.36 0.64 -14.50
N GLY A 323 12.03 -0.65 -14.58
CA GLY A 323 12.77 -1.73 -13.90
C GLY A 323 12.13 -2.29 -12.64
N ALA A 324 10.92 -1.84 -12.25
CA ALA A 324 10.20 -2.50 -11.17
C ALA A 324 9.83 -3.93 -11.54
N THR A 325 10.06 -4.90 -10.66
CA THR A 325 9.58 -6.28 -10.83
C THR A 325 8.11 -6.42 -10.41
N GLY A 326 7.63 -5.55 -9.52
CA GLY A 326 6.25 -5.49 -9.05
C GLY A 326 5.84 -4.10 -8.61
N THR A 327 4.57 -3.94 -8.27
CA THR A 327 4.01 -2.68 -7.76
C THR A 327 3.07 -2.95 -6.60
N MET A 328 2.81 -1.91 -5.78
CA MET A 328 1.77 -1.98 -4.77
C MET A 328 0.78 -0.81 -4.92
N ILE A 329 -0.49 -1.11 -4.70
CA ILE A 329 -1.56 -0.12 -4.72
C ILE A 329 -2.17 0.01 -3.33
N GLY A 330 -2.25 1.25 -2.81
CA GLY A 330 -2.94 1.57 -1.55
C GLY A 330 -4.30 2.21 -1.84
N ARG A 331 -4.29 3.50 -2.15
CA ARG A 331 -5.52 4.27 -2.35
C ARG A 331 -6.44 3.70 -3.42
N SER A 332 -5.90 3.17 -4.51
CA SER A 332 -6.69 2.66 -5.62
C SER A 332 -7.62 1.51 -5.21
N TYR A 333 -7.15 0.56 -4.37
CA TYR A 333 -8.05 -0.47 -3.86
C TYR A 333 -8.96 0.03 -2.75
N ILE A 334 -8.50 0.99 -1.92
CA ILE A 334 -9.32 1.60 -0.86
C ILE A 334 -10.51 2.36 -1.45
N TYR A 335 -10.35 3.03 -2.59
CA TYR A 335 -11.47 3.67 -3.27
C TYR A 335 -12.52 2.62 -3.68
N GLY A 336 -12.09 1.50 -4.22
CA GLY A 336 -12.97 0.36 -4.51
C GLY A 336 -13.66 -0.16 -3.25
N LEU A 337 -12.90 -0.43 -2.21
CA LEU A 337 -13.40 -0.96 -0.95
C LEU A 337 -14.45 -0.03 -0.31
N GLY A 338 -14.16 1.24 -0.16
CA GLY A 338 -15.09 2.20 0.43
C GLY A 338 -16.29 2.48 -0.48
N ALA A 339 -16.16 2.32 -1.79
CA ALA A 339 -17.26 2.47 -2.74
C ALA A 339 -18.24 1.29 -2.69
N MET A 340 -17.75 0.04 -2.72
CA MET A 340 -18.58 -1.14 -2.99
C MET A 340 -18.14 -2.39 -2.18
N GLY A 341 -17.33 -2.24 -1.14
CA GLY A 341 -16.80 -3.36 -0.38
C GLY A 341 -15.91 -4.29 -1.22
N GLN A 342 -16.02 -5.60 -1.00
CA GLN A 342 -15.22 -6.61 -1.72
C GLN A 342 -15.34 -6.48 -3.25
N ALA A 343 -16.57 -6.32 -3.76
CA ALA A 343 -16.83 -6.16 -5.20
C ALA A 343 -16.13 -4.91 -5.77
N GLY A 344 -15.98 -3.85 -4.97
CA GLY A 344 -15.26 -2.65 -5.38
C GLY A 344 -13.75 -2.85 -5.47
N VAL A 345 -13.15 -3.66 -4.59
CA VAL A 345 -11.74 -4.05 -4.70
C VAL A 345 -11.50 -4.87 -5.96
N THR A 346 -12.33 -5.90 -6.20
CA THR A 346 -12.28 -6.68 -7.45
C THR A 346 -12.41 -5.77 -8.67
N LYS A 347 -13.37 -4.81 -8.64
CA LYS A 347 -13.56 -3.88 -9.76
C LYS A 347 -12.34 -2.96 -9.99
N ALA A 348 -11.66 -2.52 -8.93
CA ALA A 348 -10.44 -1.74 -9.07
C ALA A 348 -9.32 -2.55 -9.74
N LEU A 349 -9.16 -3.81 -9.36
CA LEU A 349 -8.19 -4.73 -9.96
C LEU A 349 -8.53 -5.04 -11.42
N ASP A 350 -9.81 -5.29 -11.74
CA ASP A 350 -10.29 -5.50 -13.12
C ASP A 350 -9.99 -4.32 -14.04
N VAL A 351 -10.25 -3.09 -13.57
CA VAL A 351 -9.97 -1.87 -14.33
C VAL A 351 -8.47 -1.77 -14.63
N MET A 352 -7.64 -1.95 -13.60
CA MET A 352 -6.19 -1.86 -13.75
C MET A 352 -5.63 -2.95 -14.67
N GLN A 353 -6.11 -4.19 -14.57
CA GLN A 353 -5.64 -5.27 -15.41
C GLN A 353 -6.01 -5.04 -16.88
N LYS A 354 -7.24 -4.59 -17.16
CA LYS A 354 -7.68 -4.26 -18.53
C LYS A 354 -6.86 -3.11 -19.14
N GLU A 355 -6.60 -2.07 -18.37
CA GLU A 355 -5.78 -0.96 -18.81
C GLU A 355 -4.33 -1.40 -19.06
N LEU A 356 -3.78 -2.26 -18.18
CA LEU A 356 -2.44 -2.82 -18.31
C LEU A 356 -2.32 -3.66 -19.59
N ASP A 357 -3.21 -4.65 -19.78
CA ASP A 357 -3.21 -5.53 -20.97
C ASP A 357 -3.36 -4.71 -22.27
N THR A 358 -4.31 -3.79 -22.30
CA THR A 358 -4.56 -2.96 -23.49
C THR A 358 -3.37 -2.06 -23.80
N THR A 359 -2.79 -1.42 -22.78
CA THR A 359 -1.66 -0.50 -22.97
C THR A 359 -0.41 -1.26 -23.40
N MET A 360 -0.15 -2.41 -22.79
CA MET A 360 0.95 -3.32 -23.17
C MET A 360 0.83 -3.72 -24.62
N ALA A 361 -0.35 -4.12 -25.10
CA ALA A 361 -0.62 -4.45 -26.50
C ALA A 361 -0.36 -3.27 -27.45
N LEU A 362 -0.83 -2.06 -27.10
CA LEU A 362 -0.59 -0.85 -27.90
C LEU A 362 0.89 -0.44 -27.95
N CYS A 363 1.68 -0.88 -26.96
CA CYS A 363 3.14 -0.73 -26.95
C CYS A 363 3.87 -1.87 -27.67
N GLY A 364 3.16 -2.90 -28.16
CA GLY A 364 3.73 -4.01 -28.93
C GLY A 364 4.35 -5.12 -28.08
N HIS A 365 3.96 -5.25 -26.81
CA HIS A 365 4.40 -6.33 -25.93
C HIS A 365 3.28 -7.32 -25.63
N ARG A 366 3.62 -8.62 -25.61
CA ARG A 366 2.68 -9.72 -25.31
C ARG A 366 2.82 -10.25 -23.88
N ASP A 367 3.98 -10.09 -23.27
CA ASP A 367 4.26 -10.52 -21.91
C ASP A 367 4.71 -9.32 -21.07
N ILE A 368 4.10 -9.14 -19.90
CA ILE A 368 4.45 -8.07 -18.98
C ILE A 368 5.91 -8.21 -18.47
N ASN A 369 6.44 -9.43 -18.49
CA ASN A 369 7.80 -9.70 -18.02
C ASN A 369 8.87 -9.31 -19.04
N ASP A 370 8.49 -9.16 -20.33
CA ASP A 370 9.38 -8.73 -21.41
C ASP A 370 9.38 -7.21 -21.63
N VAL A 371 8.64 -6.48 -20.82
CA VAL A 371 8.53 -5.01 -20.93
C VAL A 371 9.84 -4.37 -20.48
N THR A 372 10.41 -3.55 -21.37
CA THR A 372 11.66 -2.83 -21.13
C THR A 372 11.50 -1.33 -21.30
N ARG A 373 12.54 -0.58 -20.96
CA ARG A 373 12.57 0.88 -20.97
C ARG A 373 12.31 1.53 -22.34
N ASP A 374 12.51 0.78 -23.43
CA ASP A 374 12.35 1.26 -24.81
C ASP A 374 10.91 1.64 -25.18
N ILE A 375 9.93 1.24 -24.39
CA ILE A 375 8.52 1.68 -24.55
C ILE A 375 8.29 3.10 -24.04
N LEU A 376 9.27 3.72 -23.37
CA LEU A 376 9.10 5.03 -22.75
C LEU A 376 9.92 6.11 -23.47
N TYR A 377 9.29 7.28 -23.67
CA TYR A 377 10.02 8.53 -23.73
C TYR A 377 10.15 9.07 -22.30
N ILE A 378 11.39 9.28 -21.87
CA ILE A 378 11.77 9.75 -20.55
C ILE A 378 12.44 11.11 -20.71
N PRO A 379 11.92 12.21 -20.10
CA PRO A 379 12.60 13.50 -20.11
C PRO A 379 13.98 13.41 -19.43
N GLU A 380 14.94 14.21 -19.90
CA GLU A 380 16.32 14.19 -19.38
C GLU A 380 16.40 14.51 -17.89
N ASP A 381 15.51 15.35 -17.38
CA ASP A 381 15.43 15.78 -15.98
C ASP A 381 14.51 14.91 -15.12
N PHE A 382 14.03 13.77 -15.67
CA PHE A 382 13.04 12.94 -14.98
C PHE A 382 13.62 12.18 -13.81
N GLU A 383 14.79 11.55 -13.98
CA GLU A 383 15.36 10.64 -12.99
C GLU A 383 15.87 11.43 -11.77
N GLY A 384 15.44 10.97 -10.58
CA GLY A 384 15.92 11.53 -9.32
C GLY A 384 17.36 11.10 -9.05
N ARG A 385 18.22 12.09 -8.80
CA ARG A 385 19.59 11.87 -8.33
C ARG A 385 19.86 12.85 -7.21
N TRP A 386 20.55 12.37 -6.19
CA TRP A 386 21.07 13.25 -5.14
C TRP A 386 22.37 13.89 -5.59
N ALA A 387 22.64 15.12 -5.13
CA ALA A 387 23.83 15.90 -5.48
C ALA A 387 25.10 15.30 -4.87
#